data_1ec05513c3d811a450b071308ea48e99
#
_entry.id   1ec05513c3d811a450b071308ea48e99
#
_cell.length_a   1.000
_cell.length_b   1.000
_cell.length_c   1.000
_cell.angle_alpha   90.00
_cell.angle_beta   90.00
_cell.angle_gamma   90.00
#
_symmetry.space_group_name_H-M   'P 1'
#
loop_
_entity.id
_entity.type
_entity.pdbx_description
1 polymer ?
#
loop_
_entity_poly.entity_id
_entity_poly.type
_entity_poly.pdbx_seq_one_letter_code
_entity_poly.pdbx_strand_id
1 'polypeptide(L)'
;RSHLKELFQEKASQWNTTLLITGKEDMIVSANKCEFITNGTPAMSQITGTGCMLGMICATYLAVTDPFTAALSAAREFGTAGERAEKNSSGPGSFQTELFDQFYNLL
;
A
#
# COMPACT_ATOMS: atom_id res chain seq x y z
N ARG A 1 -17.61 -5.39 4.44
CA ARG A 1 -16.32 -4.93 4.99
C ARG A 1 -15.92 -5.70 6.25
N SER A 2 -16.76 -5.74 7.26
CA SER A 2 -16.47 -6.49 8.50
C SER A 2 -16.36 -7.99 8.24
N HIS A 3 -17.16 -8.51 7.32
CA HIS A 3 -17.11 -9.92 6.91
C HIS A 3 -15.77 -10.26 6.25
N LEU A 4 -15.29 -9.38 5.38
CA LEU A 4 -13.97 -9.56 4.73
C LEU A 4 -12.84 -9.49 5.75
N LYS A 5 -12.94 -8.59 6.71
CA LYS A 5 -11.98 -8.47 7.80
C LYS A 5 -11.84 -9.79 8.55
N GLU A 6 -12.96 -10.37 8.96
CA GLU A 6 -12.98 -11.64 9.69
C GLU A 6 -12.37 -12.78 8.88
N LEU A 7 -12.74 -12.86 7.59
CA LEU A 7 -12.23 -13.89 6.69
C LEU A 7 -10.72 -13.79 6.55
N PHE A 8 -10.21 -12.60 6.30
CA PHE A 8 -8.77 -12.42 6.10
C PHE A 8 -7.97 -12.56 7.40
N GLN A 9 -8.56 -12.19 8.55
CA GLN A 9 -7.90 -12.44 9.83
C GLN A 9 -7.79 -13.94 10.11
N GLU A 10 -8.80 -14.71 9.77
CA GLU A 10 -8.77 -16.16 9.89
C GLU A 10 -7.64 -16.74 9.01
N LYS A 11 -7.53 -16.30 7.77
CA LYS A 11 -6.46 -16.75 6.86
C LYS A 11 -5.09 -16.35 7.35
N ALA A 12 -4.94 -15.12 7.82
CA ALA A 12 -3.67 -14.64 8.37
C ALA A 12 -3.24 -15.50 9.58
N SER A 13 -4.19 -15.87 10.42
CA SER A 13 -3.93 -16.76 11.56
C SER A 13 -3.54 -18.16 11.11
N GLN A 14 -4.30 -18.75 10.17
CA GLN A 14 -4.02 -20.09 9.66
C GLN A 14 -2.65 -20.20 9.02
N TRP A 15 -2.24 -19.16 8.29
CA TRP A 15 -0.95 -19.14 7.58
C TRP A 15 0.17 -18.51 8.40
N ASN A 16 -0.11 -18.07 9.61
CA ASN A 16 0.84 -17.40 10.50
C ASN A 16 1.57 -16.28 9.76
N THR A 17 0.81 -15.35 9.18
CA THR A 17 1.36 -14.29 8.34
C THR A 17 0.57 -12.99 8.50
N THR A 18 1.11 -11.92 7.90
CA THR A 18 0.42 -10.66 7.71
C THR A 18 0.04 -10.54 6.24
N LEU A 19 -1.20 -10.15 5.98
CA LEU A 19 -1.71 -9.95 4.62
C LEU A 19 -1.83 -8.46 4.33
N LEU A 20 -1.35 -8.06 3.16
CA LEU A 20 -1.59 -6.74 2.59
C LEU A 20 -2.48 -6.94 1.37
N ILE A 21 -3.72 -6.51 1.48
CA ILE A 21 -4.71 -6.65 0.42
C ILE A 21 -4.93 -5.27 -0.19
N THR A 22 -4.56 -5.11 -1.45
CA THR A 22 -4.69 -3.85 -2.16
C THR A 22 -6.03 -3.76 -2.88
N GLY A 23 -6.54 -2.54 -3.00
CA GLY A 23 -7.78 -2.28 -3.68
C GLY A 23 -8.09 -0.79 -3.62
N LYS A 24 -9.36 -0.45 -3.78
CA LYS A 24 -9.81 0.94 -3.60
C LYS A 24 -9.46 1.44 -2.19
N GLU A 25 -9.53 0.55 -1.24
CA GLU A 25 -9.11 0.74 0.13
C GLU A 25 -8.18 -0.42 0.47
N ASP A 26 -6.97 -0.14 0.92
CA ASP A 26 -6.02 -1.18 1.28
C ASP A 26 -6.32 -1.69 2.69
N MET A 27 -6.09 -2.97 2.91
CA MET A 27 -6.30 -3.59 4.20
C MET A 27 -5.05 -4.35 4.62
N ILE A 28 -4.56 -4.08 5.82
CA ILE A 28 -3.44 -4.81 6.42
C ILE A 28 -4.01 -5.65 7.55
N VAL A 29 -3.80 -6.95 7.50
CA VAL A 29 -4.43 -7.91 8.42
C VAL A 29 -3.41 -8.89 8.96
N SER A 30 -3.42 -9.06 10.28
CA SER A 30 -2.75 -10.17 10.96
C SER A 30 -3.78 -10.91 11.81
N ALA A 31 -3.36 -11.94 12.54
CA ALA A 31 -4.25 -12.73 13.37
C ALA A 31 -5.04 -11.87 14.39
N ASN A 32 -4.44 -10.80 14.90
CA ASN A 32 -5.01 -9.99 15.98
C ASN A 32 -5.08 -8.50 15.69
N LYS A 33 -4.72 -8.07 14.49
CA LYS A 33 -4.73 -6.65 14.10
C LYS A 33 -5.29 -6.48 12.71
N CYS A 34 -5.96 -5.34 12.47
CA CYS A 34 -6.45 -4.98 11.15
C CYS A 34 -6.46 -3.46 11.03
N GLU A 35 -5.92 -2.95 9.93
CA GLU A 35 -5.95 -1.52 9.59
C GLU A 35 -6.42 -1.35 8.16
N PHE A 36 -7.21 -0.29 7.93
CA PHE A 36 -7.65 0.11 6.60
C PHE A 36 -6.95 1.40 6.20
N ILE A 37 -6.44 1.42 4.97
CA ILE A 37 -5.76 2.59 4.41
C ILE A 37 -6.62 3.15 3.29
N THR A 38 -7.08 4.38 3.47
CA THR A 38 -8.00 5.02 2.52
C THR A 38 -7.34 6.13 1.71
N ASN A 39 -6.09 6.48 2.00
CA ASN A 39 -5.37 7.46 1.21
C ASN A 39 -4.90 6.84 -0.11
N GLY A 40 -4.62 7.69 -1.08
CA GLY A 40 -4.22 7.27 -2.41
C GLY A 40 -5.14 7.86 -3.46
N THR A 41 -5.00 7.38 -4.69
CA THR A 41 -5.76 7.90 -5.81
C THR A 41 -6.07 6.81 -6.83
N PRO A 42 -7.24 6.86 -7.51
CA PRO A 42 -7.56 5.93 -8.60
C PRO A 42 -6.57 5.99 -9.77
N ALA A 43 -5.82 7.10 -9.92
CA ALA A 43 -4.82 7.23 -10.98
C ALA A 43 -3.76 6.13 -10.91
N MET A 44 -3.50 5.57 -9.73
CA MET A 44 -2.52 4.51 -9.54
C MET A 44 -2.89 3.23 -10.29
N SER A 45 -4.16 2.97 -10.50
CA SER A 45 -4.62 1.79 -11.25
C SER A 45 -4.47 1.97 -12.76
N GLN A 46 -4.17 3.18 -13.23
CA GLN A 46 -4.03 3.49 -14.65
C GLN A 46 -2.62 3.26 -15.18
N ILE A 47 -1.67 2.95 -14.31
CA ILE A 47 -0.29 2.68 -14.71
C ILE A 47 0.12 1.28 -14.27
N THR A 48 1.11 0.73 -14.99
CA THR A 48 1.61 -0.61 -14.73
C THR A 48 2.69 -0.58 -13.65
N GLY A 49 2.74 -1.60 -12.81
CA GLY A 49 3.83 -1.80 -11.87
C GLY A 49 3.65 -1.18 -10.50
N THR A 50 2.51 -0.56 -10.19
CA THR A 50 2.26 0.04 -8.88
C THR A 50 2.28 -1.00 -7.76
N GLY A 51 1.72 -2.19 -8.01
CA GLY A 51 1.75 -3.29 -7.04
C GLY A 51 3.17 -3.77 -6.76
N CYS A 52 4.01 -3.85 -7.81
CA CYS A 52 5.41 -4.21 -7.65
C CYS A 52 6.18 -3.16 -6.85
N MET A 53 5.92 -1.88 -7.09
CA MET A 53 6.53 -0.78 -6.33
C MET A 53 6.16 -0.86 -4.86
N LEU A 54 4.87 -1.09 -4.55
CA LEU A 54 4.41 -1.26 -3.18
C LEU A 54 5.11 -2.44 -2.51
N GLY A 55 5.25 -3.56 -3.22
CA GLY A 55 5.95 -4.74 -2.73
C GLY A 55 7.40 -4.44 -2.38
N MET A 56 8.10 -3.67 -3.21
CA MET A 56 9.49 -3.29 -2.96
C MET A 56 9.63 -2.40 -1.72
N ILE A 57 8.71 -1.43 -1.54
CA ILE A 57 8.71 -0.56 -0.37
C ILE A 57 8.45 -1.39 0.89
N CYS A 58 7.49 -2.30 0.83
CA CYS A 58 7.17 -3.19 1.94
C CYS A 58 8.39 -4.04 2.33
N ALA A 59 9.10 -4.60 1.35
CA ALA A 59 10.30 -5.39 1.59
C ALA A 59 11.39 -4.57 2.27
N THR A 60 11.54 -3.31 1.90
CA THR A 60 12.51 -2.40 2.53
C THR A 60 12.18 -2.21 4.02
N TYR A 61 10.92 -1.98 4.34
CA TYR A 61 10.52 -1.84 5.74
C TYR A 61 10.66 -3.13 6.54
N LEU A 62 10.47 -4.29 5.90
CA LEU A 62 10.63 -5.59 6.56
C LEU A 62 12.04 -5.80 7.10
N ALA A 63 13.04 -5.12 6.55
CA ALA A 63 14.41 -5.20 7.02
C ALA A 63 14.60 -4.56 8.41
N VAL A 64 13.68 -3.67 8.83
CA VAL A 64 13.87 -2.86 10.06
C VAL A 64 12.69 -2.93 11.02
N THR A 65 11.59 -3.58 10.68
CA THR A 65 10.42 -3.65 11.56
C THR A 65 9.63 -4.94 11.33
N ASP A 66 8.58 -5.15 12.14
CA ASP A 66 7.71 -6.31 12.02
C ASP A 66 6.84 -6.26 10.74
N PRO A 67 6.31 -7.40 10.29
CA PRO A 67 5.55 -7.45 9.04
C PRO A 67 4.31 -6.55 9.01
N PHE A 68 3.58 -6.45 10.11
CA PHE A 68 2.37 -5.62 10.14
C PHE A 68 2.72 -4.13 9.97
N THR A 69 3.70 -3.65 10.74
CA THR A 69 4.16 -2.27 10.66
C THR A 69 4.77 -1.96 9.31
N ALA A 70 5.51 -2.91 8.73
CA ALA A 70 6.10 -2.75 7.40
C ALA A 70 5.01 -2.55 6.34
N ALA A 71 4.00 -3.39 6.33
CA ALA A 71 2.90 -3.29 5.37
C ALA A 71 2.10 -2.00 5.55
N LEU A 72 1.82 -1.63 6.79
CA LEU A 72 1.08 -0.42 7.12
C LEU A 72 1.84 0.84 6.65
N SER A 73 3.12 0.92 6.96
CA SER A 73 3.96 2.06 6.58
C SER A 73 4.09 2.16 5.07
N ALA A 74 4.33 1.03 4.40
CA ALA A 74 4.45 0.99 2.95
C ALA A 74 3.17 1.45 2.27
N ALA A 75 2.02 0.96 2.71
CA ALA A 75 0.73 1.32 2.12
C ALA A 75 0.43 2.81 2.32
N ARG A 76 0.70 3.35 3.49
CA ARG A 76 0.48 4.77 3.79
C ARG A 76 1.37 5.67 2.93
N GLU A 77 2.65 5.36 2.84
CA GLU A 77 3.59 6.16 2.06
C GLU A 77 3.28 6.07 0.57
N PHE A 78 2.92 4.88 0.09
CA PHE A 78 2.54 4.69 -1.29
C PHE A 78 1.30 5.52 -1.64
N GLY A 79 0.29 5.50 -0.77
CA GLY A 79 -0.91 6.31 -0.94
C GLY A 79 -0.61 7.81 -0.94
N THR A 80 0.24 8.27 -0.03
CA THR A 80 0.65 9.68 0.04
C THR A 80 1.39 10.11 -1.22
N ALA A 81 2.33 9.28 -1.69
CA ALA A 81 3.05 9.55 -2.92
C ALA A 81 2.09 9.66 -4.11
N GLY A 82 1.11 8.76 -4.19
CA GLY A 82 0.11 8.77 -5.24
C GLY A 82 -0.74 10.04 -5.23
N GLU A 83 -1.19 10.47 -4.06
CA GLU A 83 -1.98 11.70 -3.94
C GLU A 83 -1.18 12.94 -4.36
N ARG A 84 0.09 13.03 -3.95
CA ARG A 84 0.96 14.14 -4.33
C ARG A 84 1.25 14.12 -5.83
N ALA A 85 1.50 12.95 -6.39
CA ALA A 85 1.76 12.80 -7.82
C ALA A 85 0.56 13.23 -8.65
N GLU A 86 -0.65 12.89 -8.22
CA GLU A 86 -1.87 13.28 -8.92
C GLU A 86 -2.03 14.80 -8.98
N LYS A 87 -1.75 15.48 -7.87
CA LYS A 87 -1.83 16.94 -7.81
C LYS A 87 -0.88 17.64 -8.78
N ASN A 88 0.24 17.02 -9.09
CA ASN A 88 1.31 17.60 -9.88
C ASN A 88 1.38 17.04 -11.29
N SER A 89 0.39 16.27 -11.72
CA SER A 89 0.39 15.63 -13.03
C SER A 89 -0.84 16.01 -13.84
N SER A 90 -0.72 15.90 -15.17
CA SER A 90 -1.81 16.21 -16.09
C SER A 90 -2.34 14.98 -16.83
N GLY A 91 -1.74 13.83 -16.62
CA GLY A 91 -2.17 12.58 -17.26
C GLY A 91 -1.33 11.40 -16.78
N PRO A 92 -1.59 10.17 -17.31
CA PRO A 92 -0.92 8.96 -16.83
C PRO A 92 0.61 8.99 -16.97
N GLY A 93 1.13 9.58 -18.03
CA GLY A 93 2.58 9.66 -18.26
C GLY A 93 3.27 10.54 -17.22
N SER A 94 2.79 11.76 -17.04
CA SER A 94 3.33 12.66 -16.04
C SER A 94 3.05 12.16 -14.61
N PHE A 95 1.94 11.48 -14.39
CA PHE A 95 1.64 10.87 -13.11
C PHE A 95 2.71 9.84 -12.74
N GLN A 96 3.09 8.97 -13.67
CA GLN A 96 4.11 7.95 -13.41
C GLN A 96 5.45 8.58 -13.04
N THR A 97 5.88 9.60 -13.76
CA THR A 97 7.11 10.33 -13.46
C THR A 97 7.03 11.00 -12.10
N GLU A 98 5.94 11.68 -11.81
CA GLU A 98 5.74 12.36 -10.52
C GLU A 98 5.69 11.37 -9.36
N LEU A 99 5.12 10.18 -9.57
CA LEU A 99 5.07 9.15 -8.53
C LEU A 99 6.47 8.75 -8.10
N PHE A 100 7.38 8.53 -9.05
CA PHE A 100 8.78 8.24 -8.73
C PHE A 100 9.45 9.38 -7.98
N ASP A 101 9.22 10.63 -8.39
CA ASP A 101 9.77 11.79 -7.71
C ASP A 101 9.25 11.90 -6.28
N GLN A 102 7.97 11.62 -6.05
CA GLN A 102 7.38 11.68 -4.72
C GLN A 102 7.93 10.58 -3.80
N PHE A 103 8.21 9.40 -4.32
CA PHE A 103 8.89 8.37 -3.54
C PHE A 103 10.26 8.84 -3.07
N TYR A 104 11.03 9.43 -3.96
CA TYR A 104 12.34 9.97 -3.62
C TYR A 104 12.22 11.01 -2.51
N ASN A 105 11.22 11.87 -2.59
CA ASN A 105 11.03 12.96 -1.62
C ASN A 105 10.56 12.45 -0.25
N LEU A 106 9.94 11.27 -0.18
CA LEU A 106 9.52 10.66 1.08
C LEU A 106 10.65 9.92 1.80
N LEU A 107 11.68 9.55 1.05
CA LEU A 107 12.85 8.90 1.62
C LEU A 107 13.75 9.91 2.33
#